data_e268e3b3866738cab39a15d27eeae52c
#
_entry.id   e268e3b3866738cab39a15d27eeae52c
#
_cell.length_a   1.000
_cell.length_b   1.000
_cell.length_c   1.000
_cell.angle_alpha   90.00
_cell.angle_beta   90.00
_cell.angle_gamma   90.00
#
_symmetry.space_group_name_H-M   'P 1'
#
loop_
_entity.id
_entity.type
_entity.pdbx_description
1 polymer ?
#
loop_
_entity_poly.entity_id
_entity_poly.type
_entity_poly.pdbx_seq_one_letter_code
_entity_poly.pdbx_strand_id
1 'polypeptide(L)'
;MPIRISNYAGKFGWNARKYFPRLASELYLKLQFTTRGKVQQDYIDYFLNAPEIPHPHVVNLETINRFNSTCEFCTANKNAEKRPYARMSEELYYSIIDQLRDWNYKGHLTLYGNNEPWLDTRIVEFHKYARKQLPDCFIFMSTNGLILDIDKVKSIIPYVNQLIINNYCLDMKLHDNIQEIYDYVNAHPDEFKDVDILIQMRYLKEVLTNRAGSAPNKKATSKIIKETCLMPFTDMWITPNGKLGICCCDNFEVTDFGNLNNIALKDAWNSALYKRLRTAVKDGRQNWEFCKHCDFIDTKLRTDIAKEAMKEAGYGKYAK
;
A
#
# COMPACT_ATOMS: atom_id res chain seq x y z
N MET A 1 -22.98 -1.44 -9.08
CA MET A 1 -22.11 -1.81 -10.21
C MET A 1 -20.86 -2.46 -9.63
N PRO A 2 -20.51 -3.69 -10.05
CA PRO A 2 -19.34 -4.39 -9.53
C PRO A 2 -18.01 -3.76 -9.97
N ILE A 3 -18.01 -2.95 -11.04
CA ILE A 3 -16.82 -2.24 -11.53
C ILE A 3 -17.09 -0.74 -11.64
N ARG A 4 -16.13 0.06 -11.20
CA ARG A 4 -16.20 1.52 -11.23
C ARG A 4 -14.88 2.13 -11.68
N ILE A 5 -14.96 3.26 -12.37
CA ILE A 5 -13.80 4.04 -12.77
C ILE A 5 -13.67 5.24 -11.82
N SER A 6 -12.52 5.35 -11.17
CA SER A 6 -12.17 6.51 -10.36
C SER A 6 -11.19 7.39 -11.11
N ASN A 7 -11.58 8.64 -11.27
CA ASN A 7 -10.71 9.66 -11.82
C ASN A 7 -10.39 10.65 -10.71
N TYR A 8 -9.14 10.68 -10.26
CA TYR A 8 -8.65 11.61 -9.23
C TYR A 8 -8.95 13.06 -9.61
N ALA A 9 -10.05 13.63 -9.15
CA ALA A 9 -10.49 15.01 -9.37
C ALA A 9 -10.99 15.35 -10.81
N GLY A 10 -11.44 14.39 -11.60
CA GLY A 10 -12.04 14.62 -12.92
C GLY A 10 -11.09 15.26 -13.94
N LYS A 11 -11.65 15.83 -15.02
CA LYS A 11 -10.89 16.52 -16.08
C LYS A 11 -9.98 17.63 -15.55
N PHE A 12 -10.42 18.38 -14.55
CA PHE A 12 -9.64 19.46 -13.95
C PHE A 12 -8.39 18.93 -13.25
N GLY A 13 -8.52 17.93 -12.41
CA GLY A 13 -7.37 17.32 -11.73
C GLY A 13 -6.40 16.62 -12.67
N TRP A 14 -6.91 16.03 -13.75
CA TRP A 14 -6.08 15.48 -14.83
C TRP A 14 -5.24 16.56 -15.52
N ASN A 15 -5.87 17.64 -15.96
CA ASN A 15 -5.19 18.75 -16.61
C ASN A 15 -4.18 19.43 -15.68
N ALA A 16 -4.51 19.61 -14.40
CA ALA A 16 -3.57 20.14 -13.43
C ALA A 16 -2.30 19.27 -13.31
N ARG A 17 -2.43 17.94 -13.27
CA ARG A 17 -1.28 17.03 -13.25
C ARG A 17 -0.51 16.99 -14.56
N LYS A 18 -1.22 17.14 -15.68
CA LYS A 18 -0.59 17.17 -17.02
C LYS A 18 0.24 18.42 -17.25
N TYR A 19 -0.29 19.59 -16.91
CA TYR A 19 0.32 20.88 -17.25
C TYR A 19 1.13 21.49 -16.08
N PHE A 20 0.77 21.18 -14.83
CA PHE A 20 1.39 21.72 -13.63
C PHE A 20 1.67 20.64 -12.59
N PRO A 21 2.40 19.54 -12.92
CA PRO A 21 2.50 18.36 -12.07
C PRO A 21 3.09 18.62 -10.68
N ARG A 22 4.09 19.50 -10.58
CA ARG A 22 4.70 19.86 -9.29
C ARG A 22 3.78 20.68 -8.42
N LEU A 23 3.15 21.72 -8.97
CA LEU A 23 2.20 22.57 -8.25
C LEU A 23 0.98 21.77 -7.78
N ALA A 24 0.43 20.91 -8.64
CA ALA A 24 -0.67 20.03 -8.29
C ALA A 24 -0.29 19.07 -7.13
N SER A 25 0.92 18.52 -7.17
CA SER A 25 1.46 17.69 -6.08
C SER A 25 1.59 18.49 -4.78
N GLU A 26 2.20 19.67 -4.80
CA GLU A 26 2.40 20.50 -3.60
C GLU A 26 1.09 20.95 -2.97
N LEU A 27 0.12 21.37 -3.79
CA LEU A 27 -1.20 21.81 -3.31
C LEU A 27 -1.96 20.65 -2.67
N TYR A 28 -1.93 19.49 -3.31
CA TYR A 28 -2.52 18.26 -2.76
C TYR A 28 -1.90 17.90 -1.41
N LEU A 29 -0.57 17.92 -1.31
CA LEU A 29 0.17 17.66 -0.08
C LEU A 29 -0.26 18.61 1.06
N LYS A 30 -0.27 19.92 0.76
CA LYS A 30 -0.62 20.95 1.74
C LYS A 30 -2.04 20.78 2.30
N LEU A 31 -3.02 20.51 1.44
CA LEU A 31 -4.41 20.26 1.82
C LEU A 31 -4.54 19.01 2.71
N GLN A 32 -3.79 17.96 2.43
CA GLN A 32 -3.84 16.72 3.21
C GLN A 32 -3.29 16.90 4.64
N PHE A 33 -2.18 17.61 4.81
CA PHE A 33 -1.60 17.86 6.13
C PHE A 33 -2.53 18.68 7.03
N THR A 34 -3.21 19.70 6.49
CA THR A 34 -4.09 20.55 7.30
C THR A 34 -5.34 19.84 7.81
N THR A 35 -5.83 18.84 7.10
CA THR A 35 -7.12 18.18 7.40
C THR A 35 -7.00 16.92 8.26
N ARG A 36 -5.82 16.32 8.37
CA ARG A 36 -5.63 14.99 8.96
C ARG A 36 -4.75 14.93 10.21
N GLY A 37 -3.96 15.97 10.48
CA GLY A 37 -2.93 15.95 11.53
C GLY A 37 -3.44 15.57 12.91
N LYS A 38 -4.67 16.03 13.27
CA LYS A 38 -5.25 15.71 14.59
C LYS A 38 -5.62 14.23 14.74
N VAL A 39 -6.19 13.62 13.71
CA VAL A 39 -6.53 12.18 13.74
C VAL A 39 -5.27 11.32 13.80
N GLN A 40 -4.22 11.73 13.11
CA GLN A 40 -2.92 11.06 13.16
C GLN A 40 -2.34 11.07 14.56
N GLN A 41 -2.34 12.24 15.21
CA GLN A 41 -1.83 12.37 16.57
C GLN A 41 -2.66 11.55 17.57
N ASP A 42 -3.99 11.67 17.52
CA ASP A 42 -4.88 10.91 18.40
C ASP A 42 -4.64 9.38 18.24
N TYR A 43 -4.41 8.89 17.01
CA TYR A 43 -4.14 7.49 16.77
C TYR A 43 -2.76 7.05 17.31
N ILE A 44 -1.74 7.88 17.14
CA ILE A 44 -0.40 7.61 17.68
C ILE A 44 -0.46 7.52 19.21
N ASP A 45 -1.16 8.44 19.85
CA ASP A 45 -1.36 8.43 21.31
C ASP A 45 -2.13 7.17 21.75
N TYR A 46 -3.19 6.79 21.04
CA TYR A 46 -3.89 5.53 21.27
C TYR A 46 -2.94 4.33 21.16
N PHE A 47 -2.19 4.23 20.07
CA PHE A 47 -1.31 3.09 19.79
C PHE A 47 -0.22 2.93 20.86
N LEU A 48 0.41 4.03 21.26
CA LEU A 48 1.52 4.00 22.22
C LEU A 48 1.08 3.76 23.67
N ASN A 49 -0.18 4.08 24.01
CA ASN A 49 -0.74 3.88 25.34
C ASN A 49 -1.63 2.62 25.45
N ALA A 50 -1.79 1.87 24.38
CA ALA A 50 -2.54 0.60 24.41
C ALA A 50 -1.85 -0.41 25.35
N PRO A 51 -2.60 -1.20 26.14
CA PRO A 51 -2.03 -2.22 27.03
C PRO A 51 -1.22 -3.28 26.26
N GLU A 52 -1.68 -3.62 25.08
CA GLU A 52 -0.96 -4.43 24.09
C GLU A 52 -0.80 -3.62 22.81
N ILE A 53 0.36 -3.77 22.14
CA ILE A 53 0.59 -3.09 20.86
C ILE A 53 -0.44 -3.60 19.84
N PRO A 54 -1.27 -2.71 19.27
CA PRO A 54 -2.26 -3.11 18.26
C PRO A 54 -1.62 -3.81 17.05
N HIS A 55 -2.36 -4.71 16.43
CA HIS A 55 -1.95 -5.33 15.17
C HIS A 55 -1.68 -4.27 14.10
N PRO A 56 -0.80 -4.56 13.12
CA PRO A 56 -0.76 -3.71 11.91
C PRO A 56 -2.13 -3.75 11.26
N HIS A 57 -2.62 -2.62 10.76
CA HIS A 57 -3.87 -2.59 10.02
C HIS A 57 -3.72 -3.13 8.61
N VAL A 58 -2.53 -2.97 8.03
CA VAL A 58 -2.21 -3.46 6.69
C VAL A 58 -0.93 -4.27 6.73
N VAL A 59 -0.98 -5.48 6.23
CA VAL A 59 0.21 -6.29 5.93
C VAL A 59 0.43 -6.27 4.43
N ASN A 60 1.55 -5.68 4.03
CA ASN A 60 2.00 -5.61 2.64
C ASN A 60 3.08 -6.67 2.44
N LEU A 61 2.81 -7.65 1.58
CA LEU A 61 3.66 -8.81 1.38
C LEU A 61 4.08 -8.88 -0.09
N GLU A 62 5.32 -8.53 -0.40
CA GLU A 62 5.85 -8.70 -1.75
C GLU A 62 6.22 -10.17 -1.99
N THR A 63 5.59 -10.82 -2.97
CA THR A 63 5.94 -12.20 -3.34
C THR A 63 7.08 -12.26 -4.37
N ILE A 64 7.29 -11.15 -5.10
CA ILE A 64 8.36 -10.95 -6.09
C ILE A 64 8.71 -9.46 -6.13
N ASN A 65 9.97 -9.10 -6.39
CA ASN A 65 10.38 -7.70 -6.46
C ASN A 65 10.58 -7.19 -7.89
N ARG A 66 9.65 -7.43 -8.80
CA ARG A 66 9.77 -6.98 -10.20
C ARG A 66 8.52 -6.26 -10.71
N PHE A 67 8.76 -5.38 -11.68
CA PHE A 67 7.75 -4.68 -12.46
C PHE A 67 7.94 -4.90 -13.96
N ASN A 68 6.84 -4.80 -14.71
CA ASN A 68 6.82 -4.77 -16.17
C ASN A 68 6.54 -3.37 -16.73
N SER A 69 6.33 -2.37 -15.88
CA SER A 69 5.96 -0.98 -16.23
C SER A 69 7.17 -0.04 -16.13
N THR A 70 7.10 1.12 -16.80
CA THR A 70 8.16 2.14 -16.89
C THR A 70 7.73 3.49 -16.31
N CYS A 71 6.84 3.51 -15.32
CA CYS A 71 6.31 4.73 -14.70
C CYS A 71 7.45 5.62 -14.17
N GLU A 72 7.58 6.85 -14.68
CA GLU A 72 8.68 7.77 -14.35
C GLU A 72 8.76 8.17 -12.87
N PHE A 73 7.65 8.10 -12.14
CA PHE A 73 7.58 8.44 -10.71
C PHE A 73 7.92 7.27 -9.78
N CYS A 74 8.05 6.06 -10.31
CA CYS A 74 8.22 4.85 -9.49
C CYS A 74 9.69 4.41 -9.45
N THR A 75 10.20 4.23 -8.25
CA THR A 75 11.55 3.71 -8.01
C THR A 75 11.71 2.24 -8.38
N ALA A 76 10.62 1.48 -8.30
CA ALA A 76 10.59 0.05 -8.61
C ALA A 76 10.16 -0.26 -10.06
N ASN A 77 10.24 0.73 -10.98
CA ASN A 77 9.92 0.48 -12.38
C ASN A 77 11.00 -0.35 -13.07
N LYS A 78 10.63 -0.98 -14.18
CA LYS A 78 11.49 -1.87 -14.97
C LYS A 78 12.88 -1.30 -15.28
N ASN A 79 12.99 0.03 -15.48
CA ASN A 79 14.24 0.69 -15.87
C ASN A 79 15.05 1.19 -14.66
N ALA A 80 14.44 1.35 -13.49
CA ALA A 80 15.06 1.90 -12.28
C ALA A 80 15.32 0.86 -11.19
N GLU A 81 14.90 -0.38 -11.39
CA GLU A 81 15.09 -1.45 -10.41
C GLU A 81 16.58 -1.78 -10.23
N LYS A 82 17.05 -1.62 -9.00
CA LYS A 82 18.44 -1.89 -8.60
C LYS A 82 18.58 -3.06 -7.64
N ARG A 83 17.46 -3.56 -7.10
CA ARG A 83 17.50 -4.70 -6.18
C ARG A 83 17.87 -5.98 -6.92
N PRO A 84 18.67 -6.88 -6.33
CA PRO A 84 18.79 -8.24 -6.83
C PRO A 84 17.41 -8.86 -7.01
N TYR A 85 17.27 -9.74 -8.02
CA TYR A 85 16.03 -10.48 -8.18
C TYR A 85 15.74 -11.31 -6.92
N ALA A 86 14.52 -11.18 -6.41
CA ALA A 86 14.04 -11.95 -5.28
C ALA A 86 12.60 -12.42 -5.51
N ARG A 87 12.33 -13.64 -5.09
CA ARG A 87 11.02 -14.28 -5.09
C ARG A 87 10.85 -15.00 -3.76
N MET A 88 9.75 -14.75 -3.08
CA MET A 88 9.46 -15.37 -1.79
C MET A 88 9.33 -16.89 -1.94
N SER A 89 9.95 -17.65 -1.04
CA SER A 89 9.73 -19.09 -1.02
C SER A 89 8.31 -19.42 -0.56
N GLU A 90 7.81 -20.56 -0.95
CA GLU A 90 6.47 -21.00 -0.55
C GLU A 90 6.39 -21.26 0.95
N GLU A 91 7.45 -21.83 1.51
CA GLU A 91 7.56 -22.10 2.95
C GLU A 91 7.47 -20.82 3.77
N LEU A 92 8.20 -19.77 3.34
CA LEU A 92 8.14 -18.47 4.01
C LEU A 92 6.75 -17.84 3.88
N TYR A 93 6.14 -17.89 2.69
CA TYR A 93 4.80 -17.37 2.44
C TYR A 93 3.77 -18.06 3.34
N TYR A 94 3.74 -19.39 3.34
CA TYR A 94 2.78 -20.15 4.16
C TYR A 94 3.01 -19.91 5.66
N SER A 95 4.26 -19.86 6.10
CA SER A 95 4.61 -19.54 7.49
C SER A 95 4.08 -18.17 7.91
N ILE A 96 4.21 -17.13 7.06
CA ILE A 96 3.70 -15.79 7.36
C ILE A 96 2.17 -15.79 7.48
N ILE A 97 1.47 -16.43 6.54
CA ILE A 97 0.00 -16.49 6.54
C ILE A 97 -0.50 -17.28 7.77
N ASP A 98 0.15 -18.39 8.12
CA ASP A 98 -0.20 -19.19 9.30
C ASP A 98 0.04 -18.40 10.61
N GLN A 99 1.14 -17.65 10.70
CA GLN A 99 1.38 -16.78 11.84
C GLN A 99 0.35 -15.64 11.95
N LEU A 100 -0.15 -15.10 10.85
CA LEU A 100 -1.26 -14.13 10.85
C LEU A 100 -2.56 -14.77 11.35
N ARG A 101 -2.88 -16.00 10.91
CA ARG A 101 -4.02 -16.78 11.42
C ARG A 101 -3.90 -16.98 12.93
N ASP A 102 -2.76 -17.46 13.40
CA ASP A 102 -2.52 -17.78 14.81
C ASP A 102 -2.52 -16.51 15.69
N TRP A 103 -2.21 -15.36 15.07
CA TRP A 103 -2.35 -14.06 15.70
C TRP A 103 -3.80 -13.50 15.66
N ASN A 104 -4.76 -14.24 15.08
CA ASN A 104 -6.16 -13.82 14.88
C ASN A 104 -6.25 -12.48 14.12
N TYR A 105 -5.43 -12.35 13.07
CA TYR A 105 -5.36 -11.13 12.28
C TYR A 105 -6.61 -10.94 11.42
N LYS A 106 -7.25 -9.77 11.53
CA LYS A 106 -8.47 -9.40 10.78
C LYS A 106 -8.32 -8.09 10.00
N GLY A 107 -7.11 -7.59 9.87
CA GLY A 107 -6.81 -6.37 9.14
C GLY A 107 -6.84 -6.55 7.62
N HIS A 108 -6.13 -5.69 6.94
CA HIS A 108 -6.01 -5.71 5.49
C HIS A 108 -4.75 -6.46 5.06
N LEU A 109 -4.89 -7.38 4.12
CA LEU A 109 -3.76 -8.09 3.52
C LEU A 109 -3.67 -7.75 2.03
N THR A 110 -2.46 -7.48 1.56
CA THR A 110 -2.19 -7.40 0.14
C THR A 110 -0.88 -8.10 -0.21
N LEU A 111 -0.90 -8.88 -1.29
CA LEU A 111 0.30 -9.53 -1.85
C LEU A 111 0.97 -8.62 -2.89
N TYR A 112 0.93 -7.34 -2.60
CA TYR A 112 1.42 -6.25 -3.43
C TYR A 112 2.21 -5.27 -2.56
N GLY A 113 3.26 -4.76 -3.15
CA GLY A 113 4.11 -3.75 -2.53
C GLY A 113 4.75 -2.86 -3.57
N ASN A 114 6.05 -2.98 -3.73
CA ASN A 114 6.82 -2.37 -4.82
C ASN A 114 7.06 -3.40 -5.94
N ASN A 115 5.99 -4.04 -6.44
CA ASN A 115 6.01 -5.09 -7.46
C ASN A 115 4.73 -5.10 -8.32
N GLU A 116 4.78 -5.80 -9.45
CA GLU A 116 3.58 -6.23 -10.19
C GLU A 116 3.23 -7.67 -9.80
N PRO A 117 2.12 -7.90 -9.09
CA PRO A 117 1.80 -9.23 -8.55
C PRO A 117 1.66 -10.32 -9.61
N TRP A 118 1.13 -9.99 -10.79
CA TRP A 118 0.92 -10.95 -11.88
C TRP A 118 2.22 -11.47 -12.53
N LEU A 119 3.38 -10.93 -12.14
CA LEU A 119 4.68 -11.50 -12.53
C LEU A 119 5.04 -12.74 -11.68
N ASP A 120 4.35 -12.98 -10.57
CA ASP A 120 4.46 -14.23 -9.83
C ASP A 120 3.35 -15.19 -10.26
N THR A 121 3.72 -16.26 -10.95
CA THR A 121 2.79 -17.27 -11.46
C THR A 121 1.98 -17.99 -10.37
N ARG A 122 2.39 -17.90 -9.11
CA ARG A 122 1.72 -18.49 -7.93
C ARG A 122 0.69 -17.57 -7.30
N ILE A 123 0.51 -16.36 -7.83
CA ILE A 123 -0.26 -15.30 -7.15
C ILE A 123 -1.69 -15.71 -6.82
N VAL A 124 -2.34 -16.48 -7.69
CA VAL A 124 -3.71 -16.96 -7.48
C VAL A 124 -3.75 -17.99 -6.34
N GLU A 125 -2.85 -18.96 -6.34
CA GLU A 125 -2.77 -19.98 -5.28
C GLU A 125 -2.42 -19.37 -3.93
N PHE A 126 -1.59 -18.33 -3.91
CA PHE A 126 -1.27 -17.58 -2.71
C PHE A 126 -2.50 -16.84 -2.16
N HIS A 127 -3.26 -16.15 -3.00
CA HIS A 127 -4.51 -15.53 -2.56
C HIS A 127 -5.54 -16.54 -2.07
N LYS A 128 -5.67 -17.68 -2.75
CA LYS A 128 -6.54 -18.78 -2.33
C LYS A 128 -6.16 -19.32 -0.96
N TYR A 129 -4.87 -19.54 -0.70
CA TYR A 129 -4.39 -19.96 0.62
C TYR A 129 -4.65 -18.90 1.68
N ALA A 130 -4.31 -17.62 1.39
CA ALA A 130 -4.57 -16.52 2.32
C ALA A 130 -6.05 -16.41 2.66
N ARG A 131 -6.97 -16.46 1.69
CA ARG A 131 -8.43 -16.43 1.93
C ARG A 131 -8.91 -17.59 2.79
N LYS A 132 -8.37 -18.79 2.58
CA LYS A 132 -8.71 -19.96 3.37
C LYS A 132 -8.28 -19.81 4.84
N GLN A 133 -7.08 -19.30 5.09
CA GLN A 133 -6.53 -19.18 6.45
C GLN A 133 -7.03 -17.91 7.18
N LEU A 134 -7.38 -16.88 6.45
CA LEU A 134 -7.77 -15.56 6.95
C LEU A 134 -9.14 -15.12 6.38
N PRO A 135 -10.23 -15.85 6.73
CA PRO A 135 -11.55 -15.61 6.14
C PRO A 135 -12.09 -14.20 6.43
N ASP A 136 -11.77 -13.64 7.60
CA ASP A 136 -12.25 -12.33 8.06
C ASP A 136 -11.37 -11.16 7.61
N CYS A 137 -10.22 -11.41 6.96
CA CYS A 137 -9.35 -10.33 6.47
C CYS A 137 -9.92 -9.66 5.23
N PHE A 138 -9.72 -8.35 5.13
CA PHE A 138 -9.93 -7.62 3.90
C PHE A 138 -8.72 -7.82 2.98
N ILE A 139 -8.85 -8.73 2.01
CA ILE A 139 -7.79 -9.02 1.05
C ILE A 139 -8.02 -8.16 -0.20
N PHE A 140 -7.00 -7.40 -0.60
CA PHE A 140 -7.06 -6.63 -1.83
C PHE A 140 -5.82 -6.84 -2.68
N MET A 141 -5.99 -6.72 -3.99
CA MET A 141 -4.91 -6.80 -4.97
C MET A 141 -4.87 -5.51 -5.79
N SER A 142 -3.68 -4.98 -6.01
CA SER A 142 -3.46 -3.84 -6.89
C SER A 142 -2.50 -4.26 -8.02
N THR A 143 -2.85 -3.93 -9.26
CA THR A 143 -2.08 -4.24 -10.47
C THR A 143 -2.01 -3.03 -11.39
N ASN A 144 -0.99 -2.97 -12.23
CA ASN A 144 -0.92 -1.98 -13.31
C ASN A 144 -1.79 -2.36 -14.54
N GLY A 145 -2.35 -3.55 -14.54
CA GLY A 145 -3.28 -4.03 -15.55
C GLY A 145 -2.67 -4.39 -16.92
N LEU A 146 -1.37 -4.15 -17.16
CA LEU A 146 -0.74 -4.32 -18.48
C LEU A 146 -0.83 -5.75 -19.04
N ILE A 147 -0.82 -6.74 -18.15
CA ILE A 147 -0.88 -8.17 -18.54
C ILE A 147 -2.16 -8.85 -18.03
N LEU A 148 -3.13 -8.03 -17.59
CA LEU A 148 -4.41 -8.50 -17.08
C LEU A 148 -5.34 -8.85 -18.28
N ASP A 149 -6.10 -9.91 -18.11
CA ASP A 149 -7.16 -10.35 -19.01
C ASP A 149 -8.38 -10.82 -18.20
N ILE A 150 -9.47 -11.15 -18.85
CA ILE A 150 -10.71 -11.57 -18.20
C ILE A 150 -10.52 -12.87 -17.40
N ASP A 151 -9.74 -13.82 -17.91
CA ASP A 151 -9.49 -15.10 -17.24
C ASP A 151 -8.70 -14.90 -15.94
N LYS A 152 -7.70 -14.03 -15.95
CA LYS A 152 -6.97 -13.65 -14.73
C LYS A 152 -7.89 -12.96 -13.72
N VAL A 153 -8.76 -12.03 -14.17
CA VAL A 153 -9.74 -11.41 -13.27
C VAL A 153 -10.63 -12.47 -12.64
N LYS A 154 -11.21 -13.39 -13.44
CA LYS A 154 -12.04 -14.48 -12.93
C LYS A 154 -11.30 -15.41 -11.96
N SER A 155 -10.02 -15.65 -12.19
CA SER A 155 -9.22 -16.53 -11.33
C SER A 155 -8.93 -15.95 -9.96
N ILE A 156 -8.92 -14.62 -9.80
CA ILE A 156 -8.53 -13.96 -8.54
C ILE A 156 -9.71 -13.47 -7.70
N ILE A 157 -10.81 -13.06 -8.32
CA ILE A 157 -11.96 -12.46 -7.62
C ILE A 157 -12.56 -13.32 -6.50
N PRO A 158 -12.54 -14.67 -6.54
CA PRO A 158 -13.06 -15.46 -5.43
C PRO A 158 -12.26 -15.30 -4.12
N TYR A 159 -11.05 -14.76 -4.20
CA TYR A 159 -10.12 -14.71 -3.06
C TYR A 159 -9.84 -13.31 -2.56
N VAL A 160 -10.33 -12.27 -3.24
CA VAL A 160 -10.13 -10.86 -2.87
C VAL A 160 -11.45 -10.15 -2.61
N ASN A 161 -11.44 -9.17 -1.70
CA ASN A 161 -12.57 -8.26 -1.50
C ASN A 161 -12.53 -7.10 -2.51
N GLN A 162 -11.33 -6.73 -2.95
CA GLN A 162 -11.16 -5.63 -3.90
C GLN A 162 -10.03 -5.92 -4.88
N LEU A 163 -10.29 -5.63 -6.16
CA LEU A 163 -9.28 -5.60 -7.23
C LEU A 163 -9.12 -4.16 -7.71
N ILE A 164 -7.90 -3.62 -7.58
CA ILE A 164 -7.56 -2.27 -8.04
C ILE A 164 -6.72 -2.37 -9.31
N ILE A 165 -7.23 -1.84 -10.41
CA ILE A 165 -6.55 -1.80 -11.71
C ILE A 165 -6.07 -0.37 -11.96
N ASN A 166 -4.76 -0.14 -11.94
CA ASN A 166 -4.18 1.17 -12.20
C ASN A 166 -3.94 1.36 -13.70
N ASN A 167 -4.84 2.04 -14.36
CA ASN A 167 -4.72 2.35 -15.79
C ASN A 167 -3.85 3.60 -15.98
N TYR A 168 -2.56 3.40 -16.20
CA TYR A 168 -1.59 4.47 -16.45
C TYR A 168 -1.62 4.89 -17.92
N CYS A 169 -2.13 6.09 -18.22
CA CYS A 169 -2.32 6.58 -19.58
C CYS A 169 -1.96 8.06 -19.73
N LEU A 170 -1.90 8.55 -20.95
CA LEU A 170 -1.60 9.94 -21.30
C LEU A 170 -2.83 10.75 -21.72
N ASP A 171 -3.94 10.09 -22.07
CA ASP A 171 -5.09 10.65 -22.77
C ASP A 171 -6.45 10.38 -22.10
N MET A 172 -6.46 9.89 -20.87
CA MET A 172 -7.66 9.49 -20.12
C MET A 172 -8.47 8.36 -20.76
N LYS A 173 -7.84 7.51 -21.56
CA LYS A 173 -8.48 6.33 -22.11
C LYS A 173 -8.04 5.08 -21.36
N LEU A 174 -8.90 4.09 -21.31
CA LEU A 174 -8.53 2.75 -20.89
C LEU A 174 -7.61 2.12 -21.91
N HIS A 175 -6.67 1.29 -21.46
CA HIS A 175 -5.96 0.36 -22.35
C HIS A 175 -6.97 -0.66 -22.89
N ASP A 176 -6.77 -1.16 -24.09
CA ASP A 176 -7.75 -2.02 -24.81
C ASP A 176 -8.15 -3.24 -23.95
N ASN A 177 -7.21 -3.93 -23.35
CA ASN A 177 -7.49 -5.07 -22.47
C ASN A 177 -8.28 -4.67 -21.20
N ILE A 178 -8.05 -3.48 -20.65
CA ILE A 178 -8.80 -2.98 -19.49
C ILE A 178 -10.20 -2.55 -19.92
N GLN A 179 -10.37 -2.01 -21.15
CA GLN A 179 -11.67 -1.72 -21.72
C GLN A 179 -12.49 -3.00 -21.91
N GLU A 180 -11.87 -4.06 -22.46
CA GLU A 180 -12.52 -5.38 -22.62
C GLU A 180 -12.97 -5.94 -21.26
N ILE A 181 -12.15 -5.84 -20.22
CA ILE A 181 -12.51 -6.24 -18.85
C ILE A 181 -13.70 -5.41 -18.35
N TYR A 182 -13.67 -4.09 -18.54
CA TYR A 182 -14.74 -3.19 -18.11
C TYR A 182 -16.07 -3.54 -18.77
N ASP A 183 -16.05 -3.77 -20.08
CA ASP A 183 -17.25 -4.11 -20.86
C ASP A 183 -17.79 -5.49 -20.46
N TYR A 184 -16.89 -6.47 -20.27
CA TYR A 184 -17.28 -7.82 -19.85
C TYR A 184 -17.95 -7.83 -18.47
N VAL A 185 -17.33 -7.16 -17.48
CA VAL A 185 -17.86 -7.11 -16.10
C VAL A 185 -19.24 -6.42 -16.07
N ASN A 186 -19.43 -5.35 -16.86
CA ASN A 186 -20.73 -4.68 -16.95
C ASN A 186 -21.81 -5.53 -17.66
N ALA A 187 -21.41 -6.40 -18.57
CA ALA A 187 -22.31 -7.34 -19.25
C ALA A 187 -22.67 -8.57 -18.37
N HIS A 188 -21.84 -8.89 -17.37
CA HIS A 188 -21.99 -10.07 -16.50
C HIS A 188 -21.93 -9.71 -15.01
N PRO A 189 -22.75 -8.76 -14.52
CA PRO A 189 -22.61 -8.20 -13.17
C PRO A 189 -22.77 -9.24 -12.04
N ASP A 190 -23.53 -10.30 -12.28
CA ASP A 190 -23.77 -11.36 -11.30
C ASP A 190 -22.52 -12.20 -10.99
N GLU A 191 -21.60 -12.34 -11.95
CA GLU A 191 -20.33 -13.04 -11.76
C GLU A 191 -19.39 -12.27 -10.82
N PHE A 192 -19.57 -10.96 -10.65
CA PHE A 192 -18.65 -10.06 -9.94
C PHE A 192 -19.29 -9.35 -8.74
N LYS A 193 -20.50 -9.76 -8.31
CA LYS A 193 -21.28 -9.05 -7.28
C LYS A 193 -20.59 -8.99 -5.90
N ASP A 194 -19.73 -9.95 -5.60
CA ASP A 194 -19.10 -10.11 -4.29
C ASP A 194 -17.70 -9.47 -4.19
N VAL A 195 -17.24 -8.78 -5.26
CA VAL A 195 -15.95 -8.13 -5.33
C VAL A 195 -16.09 -6.66 -5.77
N ASP A 196 -15.33 -5.75 -5.15
CA ASP A 196 -15.22 -4.35 -5.60
C ASP A 196 -14.08 -4.22 -6.63
N ILE A 197 -14.41 -4.00 -7.90
CA ILE A 197 -13.40 -3.77 -8.94
C ILE A 197 -13.29 -2.26 -9.19
N LEU A 198 -12.11 -1.71 -8.91
CA LEU A 198 -11.81 -0.31 -9.06
C LEU A 198 -10.75 -0.06 -10.14
N ILE A 199 -11.14 0.56 -11.25
CA ILE A 199 -10.19 1.08 -12.23
C ILE A 199 -9.79 2.49 -11.80
N GLN A 200 -8.51 2.70 -11.52
CA GLN A 200 -7.95 4.02 -11.22
C GLN A 200 -7.29 4.60 -12.46
N MET A 201 -7.85 5.68 -12.99
CA MET A 201 -7.23 6.44 -14.08
C MET A 201 -6.05 7.23 -13.55
N ARG A 202 -4.84 6.89 -14.00
CA ARG A 202 -3.58 7.48 -13.54
C ARG A 202 -2.83 8.16 -14.69
N TYR A 203 -2.33 9.37 -14.46
CA TYR A 203 -1.47 10.03 -15.45
C TYR A 203 -0.07 9.42 -15.43
N LEU A 204 0.39 8.90 -16.57
CA LEU A 204 1.65 8.14 -16.66
C LEU A 204 2.88 8.94 -16.20
N LYS A 205 2.86 10.27 -16.39
CA LYS A 205 3.96 11.20 -16.03
C LYS A 205 3.65 12.04 -14.79
N GLU A 206 2.82 11.55 -13.89
CA GLU A 206 2.51 12.30 -12.66
C GLU A 206 3.74 12.44 -11.76
N VAL A 207 3.74 13.50 -10.95
CA VAL A 207 4.72 13.70 -9.88
C VAL A 207 4.01 13.43 -8.56
N LEU A 208 4.46 12.42 -7.85
CA LEU A 208 3.90 12.01 -6.57
C LEU A 208 4.76 12.52 -5.40
N THR A 209 5.03 11.66 -4.43
CA THR A 209 5.93 11.94 -3.32
C THR A 209 7.39 11.69 -3.71
N ASN A 210 8.32 12.26 -2.95
CA ASN A 210 9.75 12.05 -3.19
C ASN A 210 10.26 10.68 -2.69
N ARG A 211 9.39 9.86 -2.07
CA ARG A 211 9.70 8.51 -1.55
C ARG A 211 11.00 8.49 -0.73
N ALA A 212 11.09 9.35 0.29
CA ALA A 212 12.29 9.52 1.10
C ALA A 212 13.56 9.82 0.26
N GLY A 213 13.39 10.51 -0.88
CA GLY A 213 14.47 10.89 -1.78
C GLY A 213 14.78 9.90 -2.89
N SER A 214 14.12 8.76 -2.95
CA SER A 214 14.37 7.73 -3.98
C SER A 214 13.57 7.92 -5.27
N ALA A 215 12.56 8.80 -5.32
CA ALA A 215 11.72 8.99 -6.51
C ALA A 215 12.52 9.56 -7.69
N PRO A 216 12.45 8.98 -8.90
CA PRO A 216 13.26 9.40 -10.05
C PRO A 216 12.92 10.80 -10.53
N ASN A 217 11.65 11.21 -10.48
CA ASN A 217 11.16 12.49 -11.03
C ASN A 217 10.89 13.57 -9.97
N LYS A 218 11.19 13.30 -8.69
CA LYS A 218 11.08 14.28 -7.60
C LYS A 218 12.24 14.14 -6.63
N LYS A 219 13.18 15.09 -6.68
CA LYS A 219 14.33 15.12 -5.77
C LYS A 219 13.90 15.21 -4.31
N ALA A 220 14.74 14.71 -3.41
CA ALA A 220 14.60 14.94 -1.99
C ALA A 220 14.49 16.46 -1.73
N THR A 221 13.56 16.83 -0.85
CA THR A 221 13.45 18.22 -0.42
C THR A 221 14.57 18.52 0.58
N SER A 222 15.16 19.72 0.49
CA SER A 222 16.07 20.22 1.54
C SER A 222 15.30 20.59 2.82
N LYS A 223 13.98 20.80 2.70
CA LYS A 223 13.11 21.11 3.84
C LYS A 223 12.93 19.87 4.72
N ILE A 224 13.15 20.05 6.01
CA ILE A 224 12.81 19.05 7.02
C ILE A 224 11.29 19.00 7.18
N ILE A 225 10.72 17.81 7.06
CA ILE A 225 9.30 17.55 7.26
C ILE A 225 9.08 17.20 8.74
N LYS A 226 8.25 17.99 9.42
CA LYS A 226 7.99 17.82 10.87
C LYS A 226 6.73 17.01 11.15
N GLU A 227 5.84 16.95 10.19
CA GLU A 227 4.59 16.23 10.33
C GLU A 227 4.84 14.73 10.58
N THR A 228 4.00 14.11 11.41
CA THR A 228 4.04 12.68 11.70
C THR A 228 3.63 11.83 10.51
N CYS A 229 3.83 10.51 10.60
CA CYS A 229 3.42 9.54 9.59
C CYS A 229 2.86 8.31 10.28
N LEU A 230 1.69 7.84 9.85
CA LEU A 230 1.05 6.66 10.43
C LEU A 230 1.67 5.33 10.00
N MET A 231 2.42 5.30 8.90
CA MET A 231 2.96 4.04 8.34
C MET A 231 3.65 3.14 9.38
N PRO A 232 4.52 3.64 10.28
CA PRO A 232 5.17 2.79 11.28
C PRO A 232 4.23 2.22 12.34
N PHE A 233 3.01 2.73 12.42
CA PHE A 233 1.99 2.34 13.40
C PHE A 233 0.86 1.52 12.79
N THR A 234 0.69 1.58 11.47
CA THR A 234 -0.43 0.96 10.77
C THR A 234 -0.02 -0.13 9.81
N ASP A 235 1.18 -0.09 9.26
CA ASP A 235 1.58 -0.96 8.16
C ASP A 235 2.79 -1.83 8.52
N MET A 236 2.73 -3.10 8.18
CA MET A 236 3.87 -3.99 8.12
C MET A 236 4.27 -4.20 6.66
N TRP A 237 5.55 -4.06 6.37
CA TRP A 237 6.08 -4.16 5.02
C TRP A 237 7.07 -5.30 4.92
N ILE A 238 6.79 -6.31 4.11
CA ILE A 238 7.57 -7.55 4.03
C ILE A 238 8.05 -7.74 2.59
N THR A 239 9.36 -7.85 2.41
CA THR A 239 9.99 -8.08 1.11
C THR A 239 10.01 -9.57 0.75
N PRO A 240 10.31 -9.95 -0.53
CA PRO A 240 10.35 -11.35 -0.93
C PRO A 240 11.38 -12.19 -0.16
N ASN A 241 12.42 -11.58 0.39
CA ASN A 241 13.43 -12.26 1.21
C ASN A 241 13.03 -12.36 2.70
N GLY A 242 11.81 -11.97 3.06
CA GLY A 242 11.33 -11.96 4.43
C GLY A 242 11.81 -10.79 5.27
N LYS A 243 12.59 -9.86 4.70
CA LYS A 243 13.08 -8.68 5.40
C LYS A 243 11.94 -7.69 5.66
N LEU A 244 11.92 -7.13 6.84
CA LEU A 244 10.97 -6.08 7.22
C LEU A 244 11.55 -4.70 6.90
N GLY A 245 10.85 -3.96 6.05
CA GLY A 245 11.14 -2.55 5.76
C GLY A 245 10.29 -1.61 6.61
N ILE A 246 10.67 -0.33 6.60
CA ILE A 246 9.95 0.70 7.35
C ILE A 246 8.58 1.02 6.69
N CYS A 247 8.49 1.05 5.36
CA CYS A 247 7.30 1.39 4.59
C CYS A 247 7.55 1.29 3.07
N CYS A 248 6.51 1.57 2.26
CA CYS A 248 6.59 1.60 0.79
C CYS A 248 7.61 2.59 0.19
N CYS A 249 8.12 3.54 0.97
CA CYS A 249 9.14 4.49 0.50
C CYS A 249 10.54 3.86 0.53
N ASP A 250 10.73 2.77 1.29
CA ASP A 250 12.00 2.03 1.34
C ASP A 250 12.09 0.99 0.22
N ASN A 251 11.99 1.47 -0.99
CA ASN A 251 12.02 0.60 -2.17
C ASN A 251 13.35 -0.14 -2.35
N PHE A 252 14.46 0.44 -1.89
CA PHE A 252 15.78 -0.16 -2.02
C PHE A 252 16.22 -0.97 -0.80
N GLU A 253 15.30 -1.21 0.16
CA GLU A 253 15.53 -2.05 1.33
C GLU A 253 16.73 -1.60 2.18
N VAL A 254 16.90 -0.26 2.29
CA VAL A 254 18.00 0.34 3.06
C VAL A 254 17.78 0.29 4.58
N THR A 255 16.52 0.10 5.01
CA THR A 255 16.19 -0.11 6.42
C THR A 255 16.12 -1.61 6.75
N ASP A 256 16.39 -1.95 8.01
CA ASP A 256 16.35 -3.34 8.47
C ASP A 256 15.66 -3.41 9.83
N PHE A 257 14.45 -3.95 9.84
CA PHE A 257 13.64 -4.15 11.04
C PHE A 257 13.54 -5.64 11.43
N GLY A 258 14.40 -6.48 10.86
CA GLY A 258 14.45 -7.91 11.08
C GLY A 258 14.03 -8.72 9.87
N ASN A 259 14.14 -10.04 9.99
CA ASN A 259 13.83 -10.97 8.90
C ASN A 259 13.00 -12.14 9.41
N LEU A 260 11.85 -12.37 8.77
CA LEU A 260 10.88 -13.40 9.16
C LEU A 260 11.36 -14.84 8.92
N ASN A 261 12.49 -15.04 8.29
CA ASN A 261 13.15 -16.33 8.29
C ASN A 261 13.78 -16.68 9.68
N ASN A 262 13.98 -15.67 10.54
CA ASN A 262 14.73 -15.83 11.81
C ASN A 262 13.91 -15.45 13.04
N ILE A 263 12.85 -14.65 12.88
CA ILE A 263 12.01 -14.16 13.98
C ILE A 263 10.53 -14.32 13.65
N ALA A 264 9.70 -14.53 14.66
CA ALA A 264 8.26 -14.59 14.47
C ALA A 264 7.69 -13.22 14.12
N LEU A 265 6.61 -13.19 13.34
CA LEU A 265 5.99 -11.97 12.83
C LEU A 265 5.51 -11.04 13.95
N LYS A 266 4.89 -11.58 15.01
CA LYS A 266 4.44 -10.81 16.17
C LYS A 266 5.63 -10.21 16.94
N ASP A 267 6.71 -10.96 17.08
CA ASP A 267 7.93 -10.50 17.78
C ASP A 267 8.64 -9.41 16.96
N ALA A 268 8.66 -9.55 15.64
CA ALA A 268 9.19 -8.55 14.74
C ALA A 268 8.45 -7.21 14.88
N TRP A 269 7.10 -7.24 14.85
CA TRP A 269 6.26 -6.06 15.00
C TRP A 269 6.43 -5.37 16.36
N ASN A 270 6.72 -6.15 17.40
CA ASN A 270 6.92 -5.69 18.78
C ASN A 270 8.38 -5.45 19.13
N SER A 271 9.29 -5.56 18.17
CA SER A 271 10.74 -5.47 18.42
C SER A 271 11.17 -4.12 19.01
N ALA A 272 12.31 -4.13 19.70
CA ALA A 272 12.90 -2.92 20.25
C ALA A 272 13.19 -1.86 19.17
N LEU A 273 13.53 -2.30 17.95
CA LEU A 273 13.81 -1.40 16.83
C LEU A 273 12.54 -0.70 16.32
N TYR A 274 11.42 -1.43 16.16
CA TYR A 274 10.14 -0.79 15.84
C TYR A 274 9.67 0.16 16.94
N LYS A 275 9.87 -0.20 18.22
CA LYS A 275 9.58 0.69 19.36
C LYS A 275 10.39 1.98 19.29
N ARG A 276 11.69 1.88 19.01
CA ARG A 276 12.57 3.07 18.82
C ARG A 276 12.10 3.95 17.66
N LEU A 277 11.78 3.35 16.50
CA LEU A 277 11.25 4.09 15.37
C LEU A 277 9.97 4.85 15.74
N ARG A 278 8.98 4.15 16.31
CA ARG A 278 7.69 4.73 16.70
C ARG A 278 7.87 5.86 17.72
N THR A 279 8.72 5.67 18.71
CA THR A 279 9.05 6.72 19.69
C THR A 279 9.72 7.93 19.01
N ALA A 280 10.63 7.72 18.07
CA ALA A 280 11.28 8.81 17.37
C ALA A 280 10.32 9.61 16.50
N VAL A 281 9.42 8.95 15.74
CA VAL A 281 8.54 9.62 14.76
C VAL A 281 7.21 10.13 15.35
N LYS A 282 6.87 9.79 16.61
CA LYS A 282 5.64 10.28 17.26
C LYS A 282 5.55 11.80 17.31
N ASP A 283 6.68 12.47 17.54
CA ASP A 283 6.79 13.94 17.64
C ASP A 283 7.26 14.56 16.30
N GLY A 284 7.23 13.77 15.22
CA GLY A 284 7.56 14.20 13.88
C GLY A 284 8.66 13.35 13.24
N ARG A 285 8.52 13.17 11.94
CA ARG A 285 9.41 12.29 11.13
C ARG A 285 10.85 12.78 11.02
N GLN A 286 11.13 14.05 11.37
CA GLN A 286 12.50 14.59 11.39
C GLN A 286 13.42 13.87 12.38
N ASN A 287 12.85 13.17 13.35
CA ASN A 287 13.60 12.47 14.39
C ASN A 287 14.10 11.08 13.92
N TRP A 288 13.84 10.70 12.68
CA TRP A 288 14.35 9.48 12.06
C TRP A 288 14.97 9.78 10.70
N GLU A 289 16.26 9.45 10.54
CA GLU A 289 17.06 9.87 9.39
C GLU A 289 16.42 9.55 8.04
N PHE A 290 15.92 8.33 7.85
CA PHE A 290 15.24 7.92 6.61
C PHE A 290 13.99 8.76 6.32
N CYS A 291 13.29 9.23 7.36
CA CYS A 291 12.00 9.88 7.25
C CYS A 291 12.06 11.40 7.15
N LYS A 292 13.15 12.03 7.60
CA LYS A 292 13.22 13.50 7.83
C LYS A 292 12.96 14.36 6.59
N HIS A 293 13.25 13.84 5.40
CA HIS A 293 13.03 14.52 4.13
C HIS A 293 11.92 13.89 3.27
N CYS A 294 11.20 12.92 3.83
CA CYS A 294 10.13 12.22 3.15
C CYS A 294 8.84 13.06 3.15
N ASP A 295 8.33 13.39 1.99
CA ASP A 295 7.08 14.13 1.81
C ASP A 295 5.86 13.21 1.58
N PHE A 296 5.98 11.92 1.91
CA PHE A 296 4.84 11.00 1.86
C PHE A 296 3.72 11.47 2.79
N ILE A 297 2.48 11.33 2.33
CA ILE A 297 1.30 11.70 3.12
C ILE A 297 0.40 10.49 3.25
N ASP A 298 -0.11 10.32 4.47
CA ASP A 298 -1.09 9.29 4.75
C ASP A 298 -2.36 9.50 3.90
N THR A 299 -2.81 8.44 3.28
CA THR A 299 -4.02 8.47 2.48
C THR A 299 -5.26 8.66 3.36
N LYS A 300 -6.38 9.07 2.73
CA LYS A 300 -7.69 9.10 3.42
C LYS A 300 -8.01 7.73 4.03
N LEU A 301 -7.72 6.66 3.31
CA LEU A 301 -7.94 5.29 3.78
C LEU A 301 -7.24 5.01 5.11
N ARG A 302 -5.96 5.36 5.27
CA ARG A 302 -5.24 5.16 6.56
C ARG A 302 -5.84 5.98 7.69
N THR A 303 -6.25 7.20 7.40
CA THR A 303 -6.91 8.04 8.41
C THR A 303 -8.27 7.46 8.82
N ASP A 304 -9.01 6.89 7.89
CA ASP A 304 -10.30 6.25 8.16
C ASP A 304 -10.10 4.95 8.95
N ILE A 305 -9.15 4.11 8.57
CA ILE A 305 -8.73 2.91 9.32
C ILE A 305 -8.32 3.28 10.76
N ALA A 306 -7.51 4.32 10.93
CA ALA A 306 -7.10 4.79 12.25
C ALA A 306 -8.29 5.22 13.12
N LYS A 307 -9.29 5.89 12.53
CA LYS A 307 -10.53 6.24 13.25
C LYS A 307 -11.34 5.02 13.65
N GLU A 308 -11.49 4.06 12.75
CA GLU A 308 -12.21 2.81 12.99
C GLU A 308 -11.59 2.04 14.16
N ALA A 309 -10.27 1.86 14.14
CA ALA A 309 -9.55 1.19 15.22
C ALA A 309 -9.72 1.89 16.59
N MET A 310 -9.65 3.22 16.61
CA MET A 310 -9.91 3.98 17.84
C MET A 310 -11.36 3.85 18.30
N LYS A 311 -12.31 3.74 17.37
CA LYS A 311 -13.73 3.54 17.68
C LYS A 311 -13.98 2.15 18.27
N GLU A 312 -13.46 1.10 17.64
CA GLU A 312 -13.57 -0.29 18.11
C GLU A 312 -12.95 -0.45 19.50
N ALA A 313 -11.84 0.24 19.77
CA ALA A 313 -11.18 0.25 21.07
C ALA A 313 -11.88 1.16 22.13
N GLY A 314 -12.95 1.85 21.77
CA GLY A 314 -13.63 2.79 22.68
C GLY A 314 -12.77 3.99 23.09
N TYR A 315 -11.85 4.43 22.24
CA TYR A 315 -10.87 5.46 22.61
C TYR A 315 -11.43 6.89 22.50
N GLY A 316 -11.56 7.54 23.67
CA GLY A 316 -11.88 8.96 23.76
C GLY A 316 -13.13 9.37 22.98
N LYS A 317 -13.03 10.45 22.18
CA LYS A 317 -14.15 10.97 21.37
C LYS A 317 -14.56 10.05 20.21
N TYR A 318 -13.77 9.03 19.90
CA TYR A 318 -14.04 8.06 18.84
C TYR A 318 -14.92 6.90 19.29
N ALA A 319 -15.16 6.77 20.62
CA ALA A 319 -16.01 5.74 21.21
C ALA A 319 -17.51 5.87 20.90
N LYS A 320 -17.93 6.95 20.23
CA LYS A 320 -19.33 7.28 19.92
C LYS A 320 -19.70 6.97 18.49
#